data_60c5d6fd3f1803bf8dac61e8e3366724
#
_entry.id   60c5d6fd3f1803bf8dac61e8e3366724
#
_cell.length_a   1.000
_cell.length_b   1.000
_cell.length_c   1.000
_cell.angle_alpha   90.00
_cell.angle_beta   90.00
_cell.angle_gamma   90.00
#
_symmetry.space_group_name_H-M   'P 1'
#
loop_
_entity.id
_entity.type
_entity.pdbx_description
1 polymer ?
#
loop_
_entity_poly.entity_id
_entity_poly.type
_entity_poly.pdbx_seq_one_letter_code
_entity_poly.pdbx_strand_id
1 'polypeptide(L)'
;MQYTWEQRKLNEYLEESKIKNKDESFGKEDVLSVSGDFGIANQIELQGRSYAGNSVAAYGVVETEDIVYTKSPLKSNPYGIIKTNKGKSGIVSTLYAVYKPRGNVYSEFVQNYFELDARVNNYLHPLVNKGAKNDMKVSNENALKGEVCFPGRDEQIIISSFLTKLDNLITLHQRKLEKLKKLKNSMLENMFA
;
A
#
# COMPACT_ATOMS: atom_id res chain seq x y z
N MET A 1 12.72 29.35 0.38
CA MET A 1 12.21 28.61 1.55
C MET A 1 13.11 27.43 1.79
N GLN A 2 13.65 27.30 3.01
CA GLN A 2 14.49 26.14 3.35
C GLN A 2 13.53 25.01 3.75
N TYR A 3 13.39 24.01 2.91
CA TYR A 3 12.57 22.83 3.19
C TYR A 3 13.34 21.98 4.20
N THR A 4 12.90 21.96 5.45
CA THR A 4 13.48 21.14 6.50
C THR A 4 12.68 19.84 6.63
N TRP A 5 13.36 18.71 6.39
CA TRP A 5 12.80 17.40 6.69
C TRP A 5 12.92 17.16 8.20
N GLU A 6 11.82 16.76 8.82
CA GLU A 6 11.75 16.55 10.25
C GLU A 6 11.64 15.07 10.59
N GLN A 7 12.48 14.64 11.52
CA GLN A 7 12.43 13.29 12.08
C GLN A 7 11.40 13.25 13.20
N ARG A 8 10.34 12.46 13.01
CA ARG A 8 9.25 12.27 13.96
C ARG A 8 8.78 10.81 13.95
N LYS A 9 8.06 10.41 14.99
CA LYS A 9 7.40 9.10 14.99
C LYS A 9 6.24 9.06 14.00
N LEU A 10 6.02 7.90 13.37
CA LEU A 10 4.95 7.75 12.38
C LEU A 10 3.55 8.00 12.97
N ASN A 11 3.35 7.75 14.29
CA ASN A 11 2.08 8.06 14.98
C ASN A 11 1.74 9.57 15.08
N GLU A 12 2.69 10.45 14.79
CA GLU A 12 2.42 11.89 14.68
C GLU A 12 1.78 12.25 13.33
N TYR A 13 1.86 11.34 12.37
CA TYR A 13 1.30 11.49 11.02
C TYR A 13 0.09 10.60 10.78
N LEU A 14 0.03 9.43 11.43
CA LEU A 14 -1.02 8.43 11.25
C LEU A 14 -1.62 8.02 12.59
N GLU A 15 -2.89 7.60 12.55
CA GLU A 15 -3.55 7.00 13.71
C GLU A 15 -4.24 5.69 13.33
N GLU A 16 -4.26 4.72 14.24
CA GLU A 16 -4.90 3.43 14.00
C GLU A 16 -6.42 3.57 13.96
N SER A 17 -7.03 3.15 12.83
CA SER A 17 -8.48 3.02 12.72
C SER A 17 -8.96 1.77 13.45
N LYS A 18 -9.94 1.94 14.33
CA LYS A 18 -10.62 0.85 15.04
C LYS A 18 -12.01 0.55 14.45
N ILE A 19 -12.34 1.19 13.33
CA ILE A 19 -13.64 1.01 12.67
C ILE A 19 -13.71 -0.39 12.08
N LYS A 20 -14.78 -1.10 12.42
CA LYS A 20 -15.07 -2.46 11.93
C LYS A 20 -16.40 -2.46 11.19
N ASN A 21 -16.55 -3.40 10.29
CA ASN A 21 -17.75 -3.63 9.48
C ASN A 21 -18.88 -4.34 10.30
N LYS A 22 -19.15 -3.86 11.54
CA LYS A 22 -20.04 -4.53 12.49
C LYS A 22 -21.49 -4.66 11.98
N ASP A 23 -21.92 -3.69 11.23
CA ASP A 23 -23.24 -3.61 10.60
C ASP A 23 -23.32 -4.35 9.25
N GLU A 24 -22.19 -4.94 8.82
CA GLU A 24 -22.02 -5.63 7.55
C GLU A 24 -22.52 -4.80 6.34
N SER A 25 -22.32 -3.48 6.40
CA SER A 25 -22.60 -2.55 5.30
C SER A 25 -21.75 -2.81 4.05
N PHE A 26 -20.61 -3.49 4.21
CA PHE A 26 -19.79 -4.03 3.14
C PHE A 26 -19.91 -5.56 3.10
N GLY A 27 -20.03 -6.12 1.88
CA GLY A 27 -20.11 -7.55 1.64
C GLY A 27 -18.76 -8.20 1.31
N LYS A 28 -18.80 -9.47 0.91
CA LYS A 28 -17.59 -10.22 0.47
C LYS A 28 -17.05 -9.69 -0.84
N GLU A 29 -17.86 -9.03 -1.63
CA GLU A 29 -17.53 -8.35 -2.88
C GLU A 29 -16.70 -7.09 -2.66
N ASP A 30 -16.74 -6.50 -1.46
CA ASP A 30 -16.03 -5.27 -1.10
C ASP A 30 -14.68 -5.54 -0.41
N VAL A 31 -14.28 -6.81 -0.35
CA VAL A 31 -13.00 -7.18 0.27
C VAL A 31 -11.84 -6.71 -0.58
N LEU A 32 -10.93 -5.98 0.07
CA LEU A 32 -9.69 -5.47 -0.52
C LEU A 32 -8.50 -6.37 -0.16
N SER A 33 -7.59 -6.50 -1.11
CA SER A 33 -6.28 -7.14 -0.95
C SER A 33 -5.17 -6.11 -1.10
N VAL A 34 -4.09 -6.30 -0.35
CA VAL A 34 -2.88 -5.48 -0.46
C VAL A 34 -1.80 -6.27 -1.20
N SER A 35 -1.36 -5.73 -2.32
CA SER A 35 -0.32 -6.30 -3.19
C SER A 35 0.89 -5.38 -3.24
N GLY A 36 2.09 -5.94 -3.35
CA GLY A 36 3.30 -5.18 -3.62
C GLY A 36 3.24 -4.46 -4.95
N ASP A 37 2.78 -5.16 -5.99
CA ASP A 37 2.80 -4.69 -7.39
C ASP A 37 1.58 -3.82 -7.75
N PHE A 38 0.40 -4.18 -7.23
CA PHE A 38 -0.87 -3.55 -7.61
C PHE A 38 -1.43 -2.60 -6.55
N GLY A 39 -0.75 -2.47 -5.40
CA GLY A 39 -1.26 -1.67 -4.28
C GLY A 39 -2.49 -2.31 -3.63
N ILE A 40 -3.48 -1.48 -3.28
CA ILE A 40 -4.76 -1.95 -2.71
C ILE A 40 -5.77 -2.08 -3.83
N ALA A 41 -6.31 -3.27 -4.01
CA ALA A 41 -7.28 -3.57 -5.06
C ALA A 41 -8.39 -4.51 -4.54
N ASN A 42 -9.52 -4.52 -5.23
CA ASN A 42 -10.59 -5.46 -4.92
C ASN A 42 -10.11 -6.91 -5.09
N GLN A 43 -10.41 -7.76 -4.11
CA GLN A 43 -9.89 -9.13 -4.07
C GLN A 43 -10.41 -9.98 -5.22
N ILE A 44 -11.68 -9.81 -5.61
CA ILE A 44 -12.26 -10.54 -6.73
C ILE A 44 -11.65 -10.10 -8.05
N GLU A 45 -11.47 -8.79 -8.25
CA GLU A 45 -10.84 -8.25 -9.46
C GLU A 45 -9.39 -8.73 -9.61
N LEU A 46 -8.64 -8.80 -8.50
CA LEU A 46 -7.23 -9.19 -8.51
C LEU A 46 -7.02 -10.71 -8.59
N GLN A 47 -7.87 -11.51 -7.94
CA GLN A 47 -7.64 -12.94 -7.71
C GLN A 47 -8.77 -13.84 -8.24
N GLY A 48 -9.80 -13.25 -8.88
CA GLY A 48 -10.93 -13.97 -9.47
C GLY A 48 -11.99 -14.43 -8.47
N ARG A 49 -11.73 -14.36 -7.15
CA ARG A 49 -12.68 -14.75 -6.10
C ARG A 49 -12.38 -14.03 -4.78
N SER A 50 -13.38 -13.97 -3.89
CA SER A 50 -13.18 -13.57 -2.50
C SER A 50 -12.73 -14.77 -1.65
N TYR A 51 -11.80 -14.54 -0.73
CA TYR A 51 -11.35 -15.50 0.28
C TYR A 51 -11.94 -15.18 1.66
N ALA A 52 -12.93 -14.30 1.72
CA ALA A 52 -13.61 -13.96 2.97
C ALA A 52 -14.33 -15.16 3.55
N GLY A 53 -14.28 -15.29 4.87
CA GLY A 53 -15.04 -16.29 5.62
C GLY A 53 -16.56 -16.06 5.56
N ASN A 54 -17.32 -16.78 6.42
CA ASN A 54 -18.77 -16.68 6.43
C ASN A 54 -19.27 -15.29 6.86
N SER A 55 -18.60 -14.62 7.80
CA SER A 55 -18.91 -13.26 8.22
C SER A 55 -17.70 -12.34 7.98
N VAL A 56 -17.96 -11.11 7.61
CA VAL A 56 -17.01 -10.02 7.41
C VAL A 56 -17.14 -8.91 8.47
N ALA A 57 -17.96 -9.13 9.50
CA ALA A 57 -18.22 -8.15 10.57
C ALA A 57 -16.96 -7.71 11.35
N ALA A 58 -15.97 -8.62 11.48
CA ALA A 58 -14.70 -8.33 12.17
C ALA A 58 -13.68 -7.59 11.29
N TYR A 59 -13.93 -7.44 9.99
CA TYR A 59 -13.01 -6.81 9.05
C TYR A 59 -12.89 -5.31 9.34
N GLY A 60 -11.71 -4.76 9.06
CA GLY A 60 -11.46 -3.32 9.17
C GLY A 60 -12.03 -2.57 7.99
N VAL A 61 -12.74 -1.47 8.23
CA VAL A 61 -13.19 -0.58 7.15
C VAL A 61 -12.02 0.27 6.67
N VAL A 62 -11.88 0.36 5.36
CA VAL A 62 -10.85 1.15 4.66
C VAL A 62 -11.54 2.14 3.76
N GLU A 63 -11.29 3.41 3.97
CA GLU A 63 -11.76 4.49 3.10
C GLU A 63 -10.68 4.87 2.06
N THR A 64 -11.06 5.67 1.09
CA THR A 64 -10.09 6.28 0.16
C THR A 64 -9.08 7.10 0.97
N GLU A 65 -7.82 7.06 0.58
CA GLU A 65 -6.67 7.68 1.27
C GLU A 65 -6.24 7.04 2.60
N ASP A 66 -6.95 6.04 3.12
CA ASP A 66 -6.44 5.27 4.26
C ASP A 66 -5.17 4.50 3.90
N ILE A 67 -4.30 4.36 4.89
CA ILE A 67 -3.08 3.58 4.76
C ILE A 67 -3.31 2.20 5.36
N VAL A 68 -2.94 1.16 4.61
CA VAL A 68 -3.08 -0.23 5.06
C VAL A 68 -1.70 -0.87 5.18
N TYR A 69 -1.44 -1.43 6.34
CA TYR A 69 -0.26 -2.24 6.62
C TYR A 69 -0.65 -3.73 6.64
N THR A 70 -0.01 -4.54 5.80
CA THR A 70 -0.15 -6.00 5.88
C THR A 70 0.90 -6.58 6.82
N LYS A 71 0.46 -7.40 7.77
CA LYS A 71 1.32 -8.10 8.72
C LYS A 71 1.83 -9.44 8.19
N SER A 72 1.36 -9.83 7.02
CA SER A 72 1.76 -11.10 6.39
C SER A 72 3.12 -10.94 5.73
N PRO A 73 4.05 -11.86 5.96
CA PRO A 73 5.34 -11.83 5.29
C PRO A 73 5.17 -12.06 3.79
N LEU A 74 5.88 -11.26 3.01
CA LEU A 74 6.03 -11.40 1.57
C LEU A 74 7.47 -11.78 1.26
N LYS A 75 7.74 -12.29 0.04
CA LYS A 75 9.06 -12.81 -0.33
C LYS A 75 10.20 -11.81 -0.09
N SER A 76 10.02 -10.55 -0.48
CA SER A 76 11.01 -9.47 -0.29
C SER A 76 10.79 -8.63 0.97
N ASN A 77 9.62 -8.77 1.61
CA ASN A 77 9.17 -7.98 2.76
C ASN A 77 8.68 -8.88 3.90
N PRO A 78 9.61 -9.48 4.67
CA PRO A 78 9.27 -10.44 5.74
C PRO A 78 8.45 -9.81 6.88
N TYR A 79 8.46 -8.49 6.99
CA TYR A 79 7.71 -7.74 8.02
C TYR A 79 6.42 -7.13 7.49
N GLY A 80 6.08 -7.36 6.19
CA GLY A 80 4.92 -6.79 5.52
C GLY A 80 5.20 -5.51 4.74
N ILE A 81 4.15 -4.95 4.16
CA ILE A 81 4.20 -3.73 3.32
C ILE A 81 3.15 -2.71 3.77
N ILE A 82 3.40 -1.45 3.42
CA ILE A 82 2.52 -0.31 3.71
C ILE A 82 2.06 0.27 2.36
N LYS A 83 0.75 0.36 2.14
CA LYS A 83 0.15 0.91 0.91
C LYS A 83 -1.00 1.85 1.25
N THR A 84 -1.30 2.78 0.35
CA THR A 84 -2.42 3.71 0.45
C THR A 84 -3.58 3.26 -0.43
N ASN A 85 -4.81 3.34 0.08
CA ASN A 85 -5.99 3.07 -0.72
C ASN A 85 -6.28 4.23 -1.67
N LYS A 86 -5.98 4.04 -2.95
CA LYS A 86 -6.27 5.00 -4.03
C LYS A 86 -7.61 4.71 -4.73
N GLY A 87 -8.28 3.64 -4.33
CA GLY A 87 -9.52 3.16 -4.92
C GLY A 87 -10.75 3.48 -4.05
N LYS A 88 -11.82 2.72 -4.30
CA LYS A 88 -13.06 2.80 -3.54
C LYS A 88 -12.86 2.30 -2.10
N SER A 89 -13.74 2.74 -1.21
CA SER A 89 -13.84 2.20 0.14
C SER A 89 -14.22 0.73 0.10
N GLY A 90 -13.79 -0.02 1.12
CA GLY A 90 -14.07 -1.43 1.25
C GLY A 90 -13.61 -1.95 2.61
N ILE A 91 -13.35 -3.24 2.71
CA ILE A 91 -12.95 -3.89 3.95
C ILE A 91 -11.70 -4.75 3.77
N VAL A 92 -10.89 -4.86 4.82
CA VAL A 92 -9.72 -5.72 4.86
C VAL A 92 -9.81 -6.69 6.04
N SER A 93 -9.25 -7.90 5.88
CA SER A 93 -9.25 -8.90 6.94
C SER A 93 -8.46 -8.43 8.17
N THR A 94 -8.60 -9.16 9.28
CA THR A 94 -7.90 -8.87 10.54
C THR A 94 -6.37 -9.03 10.47
N LEU A 95 -5.86 -9.56 9.36
CA LEU A 95 -4.42 -9.64 9.07
C LEU A 95 -3.79 -8.29 8.69
N TYR A 96 -4.63 -7.29 8.43
CA TYR A 96 -4.21 -5.94 8.08
C TYR A 96 -4.46 -4.97 9.23
N ALA A 97 -3.68 -3.91 9.28
CA ALA A 97 -3.96 -2.72 10.07
C ALA A 97 -4.37 -1.58 9.15
N VAL A 98 -5.33 -0.79 9.57
CA VAL A 98 -5.80 0.40 8.85
C VAL A 98 -5.40 1.63 9.64
N TYR A 99 -4.80 2.60 8.97
CA TYR A 99 -4.38 3.86 9.57
C TYR A 99 -5.02 5.03 8.83
N LYS A 100 -5.52 5.98 9.60
CA LYS A 100 -6.04 7.26 9.09
C LYS A 100 -4.91 8.28 9.02
N PRO A 101 -4.77 9.01 7.91
CA PRO A 101 -3.82 10.10 7.81
C PRO A 101 -4.26 11.29 8.66
N ARG A 102 -3.32 11.94 9.35
CA ARG A 102 -3.55 13.21 10.03
C ARG A 102 -3.39 14.38 9.05
N GLY A 103 -3.82 15.58 9.44
CA GLY A 103 -3.80 16.76 8.58
C GLY A 103 -2.41 17.21 8.09
N ASN A 104 -1.33 16.74 8.73
CA ASN A 104 0.05 17.07 8.42
C ASN A 104 0.76 16.09 7.45
N VAL A 105 0.05 15.08 6.96
CA VAL A 105 0.59 14.10 6.04
C VAL A 105 -0.27 13.95 4.78
N TYR A 106 0.37 13.65 3.66
CA TYR A 106 -0.26 13.27 2.41
C TYR A 106 -0.12 11.75 2.22
N SER A 107 -1.24 11.05 2.13
CA SER A 107 -1.31 9.58 2.15
C SER A 107 -0.46 8.91 1.07
N GLU A 108 -0.48 9.46 -0.15
CA GLU A 108 0.33 8.93 -1.25
C GLU A 108 1.84 9.09 -0.99
N PHE A 109 2.25 10.14 -0.28
CA PHE A 109 3.64 10.31 0.13
C PHE A 109 4.09 9.19 1.08
N VAL A 110 3.23 8.75 2.01
CA VAL A 110 3.53 7.62 2.89
C VAL A 110 3.80 6.35 2.09
N GLN A 111 2.96 6.05 1.09
CA GLN A 111 3.21 4.92 0.20
C GLN A 111 4.55 5.06 -0.53
N ASN A 112 4.80 6.21 -1.15
CA ASN A 112 6.03 6.46 -1.90
C ASN A 112 7.27 6.36 -1.01
N TYR A 113 7.18 6.82 0.25
CA TYR A 113 8.26 6.71 1.23
C TYR A 113 8.62 5.25 1.53
N PHE A 114 7.63 4.37 1.65
CA PHE A 114 7.79 2.95 1.95
C PHE A 114 7.81 2.04 0.71
N GLU A 115 7.87 2.59 -0.51
CA GLU A 115 7.86 1.80 -1.75
C GLU A 115 9.11 0.92 -1.91
N LEU A 116 10.26 1.36 -1.42
CA LEU A 116 11.49 0.58 -1.48
C LEU A 116 11.52 -0.50 -0.41
N ASP A 117 11.65 -1.77 -0.81
CA ASP A 117 11.74 -2.94 0.09
C ASP A 117 12.78 -2.73 1.21
N ALA A 118 13.96 -2.24 0.88
CA ALA A 118 14.99 -1.99 1.88
C ALA A 118 14.54 -0.98 2.95
N ARG A 119 13.81 0.07 2.56
CA ARG A 119 13.35 1.10 3.49
C ARG A 119 12.26 0.60 4.41
N VAL A 120 11.22 -0.07 3.88
CA VAL A 120 10.14 -0.61 4.70
C VAL A 120 10.66 -1.71 5.64
N ASN A 121 11.57 -2.56 5.17
CA ASN A 121 12.17 -3.60 6.02
C ASN A 121 13.04 -3.02 7.12
N ASN A 122 13.90 -2.03 6.83
CA ASN A 122 14.72 -1.34 7.82
C ASN A 122 13.87 -0.60 8.86
N TYR A 123 12.73 -0.04 8.44
CA TYR A 123 11.78 0.62 9.33
C TYR A 123 11.08 -0.38 10.26
N LEU A 124 10.56 -1.49 9.73
CA LEU A 124 9.76 -2.45 10.49
C LEU A 124 10.58 -3.40 11.35
N HIS A 125 11.80 -3.77 10.94
CA HIS A 125 12.65 -4.74 11.64
C HIS A 125 12.84 -4.44 13.13
N PRO A 126 13.21 -3.22 13.59
CA PRO A 126 13.37 -2.92 15.00
C PRO A 126 12.06 -2.92 15.79
N LEU A 127 10.90 -2.91 15.12
CA LEU A 127 9.57 -2.83 15.71
C LEU A 127 8.92 -4.21 15.93
N VAL A 128 9.62 -5.28 15.54
CA VAL A 128 9.16 -6.67 15.74
C VAL A 128 8.99 -6.98 17.22
N ASN A 129 7.90 -7.63 17.57
CA ASN A 129 7.64 -8.08 18.93
C ASN A 129 8.66 -9.14 19.37
N LYS A 130 9.44 -8.85 20.41
CA LYS A 130 10.53 -9.73 20.91
C LYS A 130 10.02 -10.95 21.73
N GLY A 131 8.73 -11.26 21.71
CA GLY A 131 8.14 -12.21 22.68
C GLY A 131 7.81 -13.61 22.18
N ALA A 132 7.85 -13.89 20.89
CA ALA A 132 7.48 -15.22 20.38
C ALA A 132 8.58 -15.82 19.51
N LYS A 133 8.96 -17.07 19.79
CA LYS A 133 9.84 -17.88 18.93
C LYS A 133 9.24 -17.89 17.51
N ASN A 134 9.98 -17.34 16.54
CA ASN A 134 9.66 -17.32 15.11
C ASN A 134 8.47 -16.43 14.64
N ASP A 135 7.88 -15.59 15.48
CA ASP A 135 6.86 -14.65 15.02
C ASP A 135 7.49 -13.29 14.68
N MET A 136 7.78 -13.08 13.41
CA MET A 136 8.34 -11.80 12.88
C MET A 136 7.26 -10.75 12.63
N LYS A 137 6.14 -10.80 13.36
CA LYS A 137 5.04 -9.85 13.19
C LYS A 137 5.26 -8.58 13.98
N VAL A 138 4.96 -7.47 13.34
CA VAL A 138 4.87 -6.16 13.98
C VAL A 138 3.40 -5.91 14.32
N SER A 139 3.09 -5.55 15.57
CA SER A 139 1.72 -5.19 15.95
C SER A 139 1.28 -3.89 15.29
N ASN A 140 -0.05 -3.70 15.18
CA ASN A 140 -0.61 -2.48 14.59
C ASN A 140 -0.04 -1.20 15.23
N GLU A 141 -0.01 -1.18 16.55
CA GLU A 141 0.48 -0.05 17.32
C GLU A 141 2.00 0.13 17.17
N ASN A 142 2.77 -0.97 17.18
CA ASN A 142 4.23 -0.88 17.05
C ASN A 142 4.65 -0.37 15.67
N ALA A 143 3.92 -0.72 14.61
CA ALA A 143 4.20 -0.22 13.27
C ALA A 143 4.16 1.32 13.17
N LEU A 144 3.51 2.01 14.11
CA LEU A 144 3.46 3.47 14.17
C LEU A 144 4.54 4.10 15.06
N LYS A 145 5.32 3.31 15.82
CA LYS A 145 6.31 3.81 16.79
C LYS A 145 7.67 4.14 16.19
N GLY A 146 7.93 3.69 14.97
CA GLY A 146 9.19 3.96 14.27
C GLY A 146 9.31 5.42 13.87
N GLU A 147 10.55 5.86 13.67
CA GLU A 147 10.87 7.20 13.23
C GLU A 147 10.90 7.28 11.71
N VAL A 148 10.33 8.35 11.17
CA VAL A 148 10.34 8.70 9.74
C VAL A 148 10.83 10.13 9.60
N CYS A 149 11.44 10.44 8.47
CA CYS A 149 11.87 11.79 8.14
C CYS A 149 11.03 12.31 6.99
N PHE A 150 10.09 13.23 7.28
CA PHE A 150 9.14 13.76 6.30
C PHE A 150 9.32 15.28 6.15
N PRO A 151 9.13 15.81 4.95
CA PRO A 151 9.03 17.25 4.71
C PRO A 151 7.67 17.79 5.12
N GLY A 152 7.47 19.08 5.02
CA GLY A 152 6.16 19.71 5.14
C GLY A 152 5.15 19.15 4.13
N ARG A 153 3.85 19.21 4.47
CA ARG A 153 2.78 18.57 3.68
C ARG A 153 2.75 19.03 2.21
N ASP A 154 2.98 20.31 1.95
CA ASP A 154 2.99 20.83 0.57
C ASP A 154 4.12 20.22 -0.28
N GLU A 155 5.29 20.03 0.31
CA GLU A 155 6.41 19.35 -0.35
C GLU A 155 6.12 17.86 -0.56
N GLN A 156 5.45 17.20 0.39
CA GLN A 156 4.99 15.82 0.24
C GLN A 156 4.09 15.68 -1.00
N ILE A 157 3.16 16.61 -1.22
CA ILE A 157 2.27 16.63 -2.39
C ILE A 157 3.07 16.83 -3.69
N ILE A 158 4.02 17.76 -3.69
CA ILE A 158 4.88 18.02 -4.86
C ILE A 158 5.68 16.78 -5.24
N ILE A 159 6.34 16.15 -4.26
CA ILE A 159 7.13 14.92 -4.47
C ILE A 159 6.25 13.80 -5.01
N SER A 160 5.09 13.55 -4.40
CA SER A 160 4.19 12.48 -4.81
C SER A 160 3.64 12.71 -6.22
N SER A 161 3.24 13.95 -6.53
CA SER A 161 2.76 14.31 -7.86
C SER A 161 3.85 14.10 -8.93
N PHE A 162 5.10 14.40 -8.61
CA PHE A 162 6.22 14.17 -9.51
C PHE A 162 6.44 12.66 -9.76
N LEU A 163 6.46 11.85 -8.70
CA LEU A 163 6.62 10.40 -8.82
C LEU A 163 5.46 9.77 -9.61
N THR A 164 4.21 10.16 -9.34
CA THR A 164 3.05 9.68 -10.10
C THR A 164 3.14 10.01 -11.59
N LYS A 165 3.66 11.20 -11.94
CA LYS A 165 3.90 11.55 -13.35
C LYS A 165 4.95 10.64 -13.99
N LEU A 166 6.02 10.31 -13.27
CA LEU A 166 7.05 9.37 -13.75
C LEU A 166 6.45 7.98 -13.99
N ASP A 167 5.67 7.44 -13.06
CA ASP A 167 5.03 6.13 -13.18
C ASP A 167 4.07 6.08 -14.38
N ASN A 168 3.31 7.16 -14.61
CA ASN A 168 2.44 7.29 -15.77
C ASN A 168 3.23 7.29 -17.09
N LEU A 169 4.37 7.99 -17.14
CA LEU A 169 5.26 8.00 -18.31
C LEU A 169 5.86 6.62 -18.57
N ILE A 170 6.35 5.95 -17.52
CA ILE A 170 6.87 4.58 -17.62
C ILE A 170 5.81 3.65 -18.20
N THR A 171 4.59 3.67 -17.64
CA THR A 171 3.47 2.84 -18.10
C THR A 171 3.11 3.12 -19.57
N LEU A 172 3.07 4.40 -19.96
CA LEU A 172 2.78 4.80 -21.34
C LEU A 172 3.84 4.27 -22.32
N HIS A 173 5.12 4.42 -21.96
CA HIS A 173 6.23 3.95 -22.79
C HIS A 173 6.28 2.43 -22.88
N GLN A 174 5.99 1.71 -21.80
CA GLN A 174 5.87 0.25 -21.83
C GLN A 174 4.76 -0.22 -22.78
N ARG A 175 3.57 0.39 -22.70
CA ARG A 175 2.45 0.09 -23.63
C ARG A 175 2.82 0.38 -25.10
N LYS A 176 3.55 1.47 -25.35
CA LYS A 176 4.02 1.82 -26.70
C LYS A 176 5.03 0.80 -27.21
N LEU A 177 5.97 0.38 -26.36
CA LEU A 177 6.96 -0.65 -26.69
C LEU A 177 6.30 -1.98 -27.04
N GLU A 178 5.31 -2.41 -26.24
CA GLU A 178 4.54 -3.63 -26.52
C GLU A 178 3.81 -3.59 -27.86
N LYS A 179 3.17 -2.44 -28.18
CA LYS A 179 2.52 -2.26 -29.49
C LYS A 179 3.52 -2.35 -30.65
N LEU A 180 4.70 -1.72 -30.51
CA LEU A 180 5.73 -1.74 -31.53
C LEU A 180 6.31 -3.16 -31.72
N LYS A 181 6.51 -3.92 -30.64
CA LYS A 181 6.91 -5.33 -30.71
C LYS A 181 5.89 -6.18 -31.46
N LYS A 182 4.59 -6.03 -31.16
CA LYS A 182 3.51 -6.72 -31.85
C LYS A 182 3.47 -6.40 -33.34
N LEU A 183 3.60 -5.11 -33.68
CA LEU A 183 3.65 -4.66 -35.08
C LEU A 183 4.86 -5.28 -35.81
N LYS A 184 6.05 -5.22 -35.21
CA LYS A 184 7.26 -5.84 -35.78
C LYS A 184 7.04 -7.31 -36.07
N ASN A 185 6.50 -8.09 -35.11
CA ASN A 185 6.26 -9.51 -35.28
C ASN A 185 5.27 -9.79 -36.42
N SER A 186 4.14 -9.05 -36.46
CA SER A 186 3.18 -9.18 -37.57
C SER A 186 3.78 -8.85 -38.93
N MET A 187 4.65 -7.83 -39.02
CA MET A 187 5.34 -7.53 -40.27
C MET A 187 6.30 -8.64 -40.68
N LEU A 188 7.07 -9.23 -39.73
CA LEU A 188 7.95 -10.36 -40.02
C LEU A 188 7.18 -11.59 -40.51
N GLU A 189 6.05 -11.92 -39.86
CA GLU A 189 5.17 -13.01 -40.27
C GLU A 189 4.64 -12.80 -41.70
N ASN A 190 4.23 -11.60 -42.06
CA ASN A 190 3.70 -11.28 -43.37
C ASN A 190 4.77 -11.14 -44.48
N MET A 191 6.03 -10.86 -44.12
CA MET A 191 7.10 -10.65 -45.09
C MET A 191 7.83 -11.97 -45.44
N PHE A 192 7.74 -12.98 -44.57
CA PHE A 192 8.45 -14.25 -44.72
C PHE A 192 7.50 -15.48 -44.78
N ALA A 193 6.20 -15.25 -44.90
CA ALA A 193 5.20 -16.25 -45.23
C ALA A 193 5.09 -16.37 -46.73
#